data_bbf0b025e397effa57605f43de74f8f7
#
_entry.id   bbf0b025e397effa57605f43de74f8f7
#
_cell.length_a   1.000
_cell.length_b   1.000
_cell.length_c   1.000
_cell.angle_alpha   90.00
_cell.angle_beta   90.00
_cell.angle_gamma   90.00
#
_symmetry.space_group_name_H-M   'P 1'
#
loop_
_entity.id
_entity.type
_entity.pdbx_description
1 polymer ?
#
loop_
_entity_poly.entity_id
_entity_poly.type
_entity_poly.pdbx_seq_one_letter_code
_entity_poly.pdbx_strand_id
1 'polypeptide(L)'
;MLMHHQKYLQRFLGGKREKKQKEACSIPGIGKRMAEKIIEILESGHLRKLDHISESVPVLELFSNIWGAGTKTAQMWYQQGFRSLEDIRSQASLTTQQAIGLKHYSDFLERMPREEATEIEQTVQKAAQAFNSGLLCVACGSYRRGKATCGDVDVLITHPDGRSHRGIFSRLLDSLRQEGFLTDDLVS
;
A
#
# COMPACT_ATOMS: atom_id res chain seq x y z
N MET A 1 2.70 -33.50 2.82
CA MET A 1 2.46 -32.34 3.71
C MET A 1 0.98 -32.11 4.04
N LEU A 2 0.03 -32.31 3.12
CA LEU A 2 -1.43 -32.13 3.35
C LEU A 2 -2.04 -33.14 4.37
N MET A 3 -1.57 -34.38 4.44
CA MET A 3 -2.12 -35.38 5.37
C MET A 3 -1.82 -35.14 6.85
N HIS A 4 -0.78 -34.35 7.17
CA HIS A 4 -0.47 -33.99 8.57
C HIS A 4 -1.45 -32.94 9.10
N HIS A 5 -1.90 -32.00 8.26
CA HIS A 5 -2.87 -30.96 8.62
C HIS A 5 -4.28 -31.51 8.92
N GLN A 6 -4.72 -32.52 8.16
CA GLN A 6 -6.02 -33.15 8.37
C GLN A 6 -6.11 -33.91 9.69
N LYS A 7 -5.04 -34.58 10.13
CA LYS A 7 -4.99 -35.25 11.44
C LYS A 7 -5.02 -34.27 12.61
N TYR A 8 -4.40 -33.08 12.46
CA TYR A 8 -4.48 -32.02 13.48
C TYR A 8 -5.91 -31.45 13.61
N LEU A 9 -6.58 -31.18 12.48
CA LEU A 9 -7.96 -30.68 12.48
C LEU A 9 -8.95 -31.69 13.10
N GLN A 10 -8.82 -32.98 12.84
CA GLN A 10 -9.68 -34.00 13.46
C GLN A 10 -9.48 -34.12 14.97
N ARG A 11 -8.28 -33.93 15.48
CA ARG A 11 -7.99 -33.90 16.92
C ARG A 11 -8.65 -32.71 17.64
N PHE A 12 -8.75 -31.57 16.96
CA PHE A 12 -9.41 -30.38 17.48
C PHE A 12 -10.92 -30.50 17.59
N LEU A 13 -11.57 -31.36 16.76
CA LEU A 13 -13.02 -31.48 16.72
C LEU A 13 -13.60 -32.32 17.89
N GLY A 14 -12.82 -33.14 18.60
CA GLY A 14 -13.31 -34.15 19.55
C GLY A 14 -13.08 -33.88 21.05
N GLY A 15 -12.61 -32.69 21.49
CA GLY A 15 -12.24 -32.42 22.89
C GLY A 15 -13.05 -31.33 23.59
N LYS A 16 -13.05 -31.33 24.96
CA LYS A 16 -13.57 -30.20 25.75
C LYS A 16 -12.81 -28.90 25.39
N ARG A 17 -13.51 -27.75 25.45
CA ARG A 17 -12.98 -26.41 25.04
C ARG A 17 -11.62 -26.08 25.68
N GLU A 18 -11.44 -26.42 26.96
CA GLU A 18 -10.20 -26.20 27.70
C GLU A 18 -9.00 -26.98 27.11
N LYS A 19 -9.24 -28.21 26.64
CA LYS A 19 -8.22 -29.05 26.02
C LYS A 19 -7.81 -28.46 24.68
N LYS A 20 -8.78 -28.03 23.87
CA LYS A 20 -8.55 -27.35 22.60
C LYS A 20 -7.74 -26.07 22.78
N GLN A 21 -8.04 -25.29 23.83
CA GLN A 21 -7.30 -24.07 24.14
C GLN A 21 -5.84 -24.33 24.52
N LYS A 22 -5.58 -25.34 25.36
CA LYS A 22 -4.22 -25.75 25.71
C LYS A 22 -3.43 -26.23 24.49
N GLU A 23 -4.04 -27.03 23.63
CA GLU A 23 -3.45 -27.51 22.38
C GLU A 23 -3.13 -26.36 21.43
N ALA A 24 -4.04 -25.40 21.25
CA ALA A 24 -3.80 -24.20 20.44
C ALA A 24 -2.66 -23.35 20.99
N CYS A 25 -2.60 -23.14 22.32
CA CYS A 25 -1.52 -22.40 22.97
C CYS A 25 -0.17 -23.12 22.94
N SER A 26 -0.12 -24.43 22.67
CA SER A 26 1.14 -25.16 22.52
C SER A 26 1.84 -24.90 21.18
N ILE A 27 1.14 -24.26 20.23
CA ILE A 27 1.72 -23.89 18.92
C ILE A 27 2.54 -22.61 19.12
N PRO A 28 3.83 -22.59 18.73
CA PRO A 28 4.64 -21.38 18.84
C PRO A 28 4.01 -20.19 18.13
N GLY A 29 3.94 -19.05 18.83
CA GLY A 29 3.32 -17.82 18.31
C GLY A 29 1.81 -17.69 18.55
N ILE A 30 1.11 -18.71 19.08
CA ILE A 30 -0.30 -18.64 19.41
C ILE A 30 -0.47 -18.42 20.92
N GLY A 31 -0.84 -17.21 21.32
CA GLY A 31 -1.22 -16.87 22.69
C GLY A 31 -2.71 -17.13 22.97
N LYS A 32 -3.13 -17.00 24.24
CA LYS A 32 -4.50 -17.25 24.70
C LYS A 32 -5.58 -16.55 23.86
N ARG A 33 -5.37 -15.25 23.51
CA ARG A 33 -6.33 -14.49 22.69
C ARG A 33 -6.50 -15.04 21.28
N MET A 34 -5.45 -15.57 20.68
CA MET A 34 -5.52 -16.19 19.36
C MET A 34 -6.15 -17.58 19.45
N ALA A 35 -5.81 -18.36 20.47
CA ALA A 35 -6.42 -19.66 20.74
C ALA A 35 -7.93 -19.57 20.93
N GLU A 36 -8.43 -18.57 21.67
CA GLU A 36 -9.86 -18.32 21.87
C GLU A 36 -10.58 -18.05 20.56
N LYS A 37 -10.01 -17.22 19.68
CA LYS A 37 -10.59 -16.95 18.35
C LYS A 37 -10.61 -18.19 17.46
N ILE A 38 -9.53 -18.98 17.48
CA ILE A 38 -9.46 -20.25 16.73
C ILE A 38 -10.55 -21.19 17.18
N ILE A 39 -10.76 -21.32 18.50
CA ILE A 39 -11.80 -22.18 19.06
C ILE A 39 -13.19 -21.68 18.70
N GLU A 40 -13.43 -20.38 18.79
CA GLU A 40 -14.70 -19.78 18.38
C GLU A 40 -15.04 -20.11 16.93
N ILE A 41 -14.08 -19.95 16.00
CA ILE A 41 -14.26 -20.31 14.59
C ILE A 41 -14.52 -21.80 14.40
N LEU A 42 -13.81 -22.67 15.13
CA LEU A 42 -13.98 -24.11 15.03
C LEU A 42 -15.33 -24.60 15.57
N GLU A 43 -15.88 -23.91 16.57
CA GLU A 43 -17.16 -24.26 17.21
C GLU A 43 -18.37 -23.69 16.49
N SER A 44 -18.28 -22.46 16.01
CA SER A 44 -19.39 -21.72 15.40
C SER A 44 -19.29 -21.56 13.86
N GLY A 45 -18.13 -21.90 13.29
CA GLY A 45 -17.84 -21.60 11.89
C GLY A 45 -17.56 -20.11 11.60
N HIS A 46 -17.60 -19.28 12.65
CA HIS A 46 -17.61 -17.82 12.52
C HIS A 46 -16.91 -17.14 13.71
N LEU A 47 -16.40 -15.91 13.51
CA LEU A 47 -15.83 -15.08 14.56
C LEU A 47 -16.73 -13.86 14.76
N ARG A 48 -17.50 -13.82 15.86
CA ARG A 48 -18.47 -12.74 16.16
C ARG A 48 -17.88 -11.34 16.11
N LYS A 49 -16.59 -11.20 16.41
CA LYS A 49 -15.92 -9.91 16.29
C LYS A 49 -15.89 -9.38 14.85
N LEU A 50 -16.01 -10.25 13.84
CA LEU A 50 -16.06 -9.85 12.44
C LEU A 50 -17.42 -9.24 12.05
N ASP A 51 -18.51 -9.59 12.76
CA ASP A 51 -19.85 -9.05 12.48
C ASP A 51 -19.91 -7.53 12.64
N HIS A 52 -19.16 -7.00 13.62
CA HIS A 52 -19.07 -5.56 13.87
C HIS A 52 -18.00 -4.86 13.03
N ILE A 53 -17.13 -5.62 12.37
CA ILE A 53 -16.06 -5.09 11.50
C ILE A 53 -16.56 -4.91 10.07
N SER A 54 -17.60 -5.65 9.65
CA SER A 54 -18.03 -5.75 8.26
C SER A 54 -18.52 -4.44 7.64
N GLU A 55 -19.13 -3.52 8.41
CA GLU A 55 -19.64 -2.25 7.89
C GLU A 55 -18.55 -1.16 7.77
N SER A 56 -17.61 -1.13 8.71
CA SER A 56 -16.58 -0.09 8.74
C SER A 56 -15.40 -0.38 7.81
N VAL A 57 -15.07 -1.66 7.59
CA VAL A 57 -13.87 -2.06 6.82
C VAL A 57 -13.86 -1.50 5.40
N PRO A 58 -14.92 -1.63 4.59
CA PRO A 58 -14.91 -1.08 3.22
C PRO A 58 -14.70 0.44 3.20
N VAL A 59 -15.30 1.16 4.15
CA VAL A 59 -15.16 2.62 4.24
C VAL A 59 -13.77 3.02 4.71
N LEU A 60 -13.21 2.31 5.69
CA LEU A 60 -11.85 2.56 6.16
C LEU A 60 -10.81 2.26 5.08
N GLU A 61 -11.02 1.21 4.29
CA GLU A 61 -10.19 0.89 3.14
C GLU A 61 -10.31 1.98 2.06
N LEU A 62 -11.54 2.40 1.72
CA LEU A 62 -11.80 3.50 0.79
C LEU A 62 -11.02 4.77 1.18
N PHE A 63 -11.02 5.14 2.46
CA PHE A 63 -10.35 6.33 2.95
C PHE A 63 -8.83 6.16 3.07
N SER A 64 -8.35 4.99 3.49
CA SER A 64 -6.92 4.73 3.61
C SER A 64 -6.21 4.63 2.25
N ASN A 65 -6.94 4.43 1.18
CA ASN A 65 -6.42 4.46 -0.19
C ASN A 65 -6.22 5.89 -0.74
N ILE A 66 -6.69 6.92 -0.03
CA ILE A 66 -6.35 8.31 -0.37
C ILE A 66 -4.87 8.54 0.00
N TRP A 67 -4.05 8.95 -0.96
CA TRP A 67 -2.65 9.29 -0.69
C TRP A 67 -2.54 10.36 0.39
N GLY A 68 -1.67 10.14 1.37
CA GLY A 68 -1.56 11.01 2.53
C GLY A 68 -2.59 10.77 3.64
N ALA A 69 -3.52 9.81 3.47
CA ALA A 69 -4.45 9.39 4.50
C ALA A 69 -4.10 7.97 4.98
N GLY A 70 -3.51 7.87 6.15
CA GLY A 70 -3.26 6.58 6.80
C GLY A 70 -4.49 6.06 7.57
N THR A 71 -4.33 4.91 8.21
CA THR A 71 -5.39 4.27 9.00
C THR A 71 -5.97 5.17 10.11
N LYS A 72 -5.15 6.01 10.74
CA LYS A 72 -5.63 6.95 11.76
C LYS A 72 -6.54 8.02 11.18
N THR A 73 -6.18 8.60 10.05
CA THR A 73 -6.99 9.60 9.34
C THR A 73 -8.30 8.98 8.86
N ALA A 74 -8.25 7.79 8.28
CA ALA A 74 -9.44 7.05 7.85
C ALA A 74 -10.41 6.78 9.01
N GLN A 75 -9.90 6.36 10.17
CA GLN A 75 -10.71 6.15 11.38
C GLN A 75 -11.32 7.46 11.89
N MET A 76 -10.57 8.55 11.89
CA MET A 76 -11.06 9.87 12.30
C MET A 76 -12.23 10.31 11.40
N TRP A 77 -12.08 10.22 10.08
CA TRP A 77 -13.15 10.57 9.14
C TRP A 77 -14.39 9.67 9.30
N TYR A 78 -14.18 8.38 9.51
CA TYR A 78 -15.27 7.45 9.80
C TYR A 78 -16.03 7.84 11.07
N GLN A 79 -15.33 8.22 12.15
CA GLN A 79 -15.92 8.68 13.42
C GLN A 79 -16.66 10.01 13.28
N GLN A 80 -16.23 10.88 12.36
CA GLN A 80 -16.92 12.12 12.00
C GLN A 80 -18.22 11.88 11.20
N GLY A 81 -18.50 10.65 10.83
CA GLY A 81 -19.71 10.27 10.11
C GLY A 81 -19.55 10.17 8.61
N PHE A 82 -18.33 10.40 8.05
CA PHE A 82 -18.10 10.29 6.61
C PHE A 82 -18.17 8.82 6.17
N ARG A 83 -18.72 8.58 4.98
CA ARG A 83 -18.93 7.22 4.43
C ARG A 83 -18.53 7.11 2.95
N SER A 84 -18.30 8.23 2.26
CA SER A 84 -17.98 8.30 0.84
C SER A 84 -16.82 9.26 0.56
N LEU A 85 -16.21 9.15 -0.63
CA LEU A 85 -15.20 10.11 -1.10
C LEU A 85 -15.81 11.50 -1.30
N GLU A 86 -17.11 11.59 -1.58
CA GLU A 86 -17.80 12.87 -1.73
C GLU A 86 -17.94 13.59 -0.39
N ASP A 87 -18.20 12.87 0.70
CA ASP A 87 -18.19 13.44 2.05
C ASP A 87 -16.81 14.02 2.38
N ILE A 88 -15.75 13.29 2.04
CA ILE A 88 -14.37 13.75 2.23
C ILE A 88 -14.11 15.01 1.40
N ARG A 89 -14.51 15.01 0.12
CA ARG A 89 -14.30 16.14 -0.80
C ARG A 89 -15.01 17.41 -0.35
N SER A 90 -16.23 17.28 0.17
CA SER A 90 -17.09 18.40 0.51
C SER A 90 -16.94 18.91 1.94
N GLN A 91 -16.54 18.06 2.89
CA GLN A 91 -16.64 18.37 4.30
C GLN A 91 -15.34 18.19 5.09
N ALA A 92 -14.36 17.42 4.58
CA ALA A 92 -13.12 17.16 5.32
C ALA A 92 -12.10 18.29 5.12
N SER A 93 -11.36 18.61 6.19
CA SER A 93 -10.14 19.41 6.07
C SER A 93 -9.01 18.53 5.58
N LEU A 94 -8.51 18.83 4.37
CA LEU A 94 -7.48 18.05 3.70
C LEU A 94 -6.13 18.75 3.77
N THR A 95 -5.06 17.98 3.95
CA THR A 95 -3.70 18.44 3.65
C THR A 95 -3.52 18.55 2.13
N THR A 96 -2.49 19.27 1.68
CA THR A 96 -2.16 19.36 0.25
C THR A 96 -1.98 17.97 -0.37
N GLN A 97 -1.27 17.08 0.30
CA GLN A 97 -1.07 15.69 -0.15
C GLN A 97 -2.38 14.93 -0.26
N GLN A 98 -3.27 15.05 0.72
CA GLN A 98 -4.58 14.38 0.70
C GLN A 98 -5.48 14.94 -0.41
N ALA A 99 -5.42 16.24 -0.67
CA ALA A 99 -6.17 16.85 -1.77
C ALA A 99 -5.71 16.32 -3.13
N ILE A 100 -4.41 16.20 -3.35
CA ILE A 100 -3.81 15.59 -4.55
C ILE A 100 -4.17 14.10 -4.63
N GLY A 101 -4.05 13.38 -3.51
CA GLY A 101 -4.42 11.97 -3.43
C GLY A 101 -5.89 11.71 -3.75
N LEU A 102 -6.79 12.60 -3.33
CA LEU A 102 -8.21 12.51 -3.64
C LEU A 102 -8.51 12.89 -5.11
N LYS A 103 -7.80 13.89 -5.65
CA LYS A 103 -7.89 14.28 -7.06
C LYS A 103 -7.53 13.13 -8.00
N HIS A 104 -6.48 12.39 -7.68
CA HIS A 104 -5.96 11.28 -8.48
C HIS A 104 -6.27 9.90 -7.90
N TYR A 105 -7.37 9.79 -7.13
CA TYR A 105 -7.70 8.58 -6.37
C TYR A 105 -7.72 7.31 -7.22
N SER A 106 -8.41 7.35 -8.35
CA SER A 106 -8.51 6.19 -9.25
C SER A 106 -7.17 5.84 -9.89
N ASP A 107 -6.43 6.85 -10.35
CA ASP A 107 -5.14 6.68 -11.02
C ASP A 107 -4.10 6.03 -10.10
N PHE A 108 -4.09 6.41 -8.81
CA PHE A 108 -3.17 5.84 -7.83
C PHE A 108 -3.48 4.41 -7.43
N LEU A 109 -4.70 3.94 -7.66
CA LEU A 109 -5.10 2.55 -7.43
C LEU A 109 -4.83 1.65 -8.63
N GLU A 110 -4.73 2.22 -9.82
CA GLU A 110 -4.42 1.47 -11.04
C GLU A 110 -2.94 1.10 -11.09
N ARG A 111 -2.69 -0.04 -11.70
CA ARG A 111 -1.32 -0.47 -11.96
C ARG A 111 -1.02 -0.23 -13.43
N MET A 112 0.06 0.49 -13.69
CA MET A 112 0.52 0.75 -15.06
C MET A 112 1.15 -0.49 -15.69
N PRO A 113 1.00 -0.72 -17.00
CA PRO A 113 1.78 -1.69 -17.75
C PRO A 113 3.28 -1.40 -17.65
N ARG A 114 4.09 -2.44 -17.77
CA ARG A 114 5.55 -2.31 -17.73
C ARG A 114 6.12 -1.36 -18.80
N GLU A 115 5.50 -1.34 -19.96
CA GLU A 115 5.86 -0.49 -21.09
C GLU A 115 5.75 0.99 -20.72
N GLU A 116 4.70 1.39 -20.01
CA GLU A 116 4.50 2.75 -19.52
C GLU A 116 5.58 3.14 -18.50
N ALA A 117 5.92 2.23 -17.58
CA ALA A 117 7.03 2.46 -16.64
C ALA A 117 8.38 2.63 -17.40
N THR A 118 8.57 1.94 -18.52
CA THR A 118 9.75 2.12 -19.39
C THR A 118 9.78 3.51 -20.03
N GLU A 119 8.64 4.01 -20.50
CA GLU A 119 8.53 5.35 -21.09
C GLU A 119 8.82 6.44 -20.05
N ILE A 120 8.34 6.25 -18.81
CA ILE A 120 8.64 7.15 -17.69
C ILE A 120 10.15 7.18 -17.41
N GLU A 121 10.80 6.01 -17.29
CA GLU A 121 12.25 5.90 -17.08
C GLU A 121 13.01 6.64 -18.18
N GLN A 122 12.68 6.40 -19.44
CA GLN A 122 13.33 7.02 -20.59
C GLN A 122 13.15 8.55 -20.63
N THR A 123 11.97 9.04 -20.26
CA THR A 123 11.68 10.47 -20.19
C THR A 123 12.53 11.14 -19.13
N VAL A 124 12.57 10.57 -17.93
CA VAL A 124 13.43 11.07 -16.84
C VAL A 124 14.91 11.01 -17.23
N GLN A 125 15.36 9.93 -17.87
CA GLN A 125 16.74 9.77 -18.33
C GLN A 125 17.12 10.83 -19.36
N LYS A 126 16.28 11.09 -20.36
CA LYS A 126 16.52 12.13 -21.38
C LYS A 126 16.63 13.50 -20.74
N ALA A 127 15.71 13.86 -19.86
CA ALA A 127 15.74 15.13 -19.15
C ALA A 127 16.99 15.28 -18.28
N ALA A 128 17.40 14.24 -17.54
CA ALA A 128 18.61 14.26 -16.72
C ALA A 128 19.88 14.39 -17.58
N GLN A 129 19.99 13.64 -18.69
CA GLN A 129 21.14 13.67 -19.60
C GLN A 129 21.30 14.98 -20.37
N ALA A 130 20.22 15.76 -20.49
CA ALA A 130 20.32 17.13 -21.02
C ALA A 130 21.14 18.05 -20.11
N PHE A 131 21.19 17.79 -18.80
CA PHE A 131 22.07 18.52 -17.89
C PHE A 131 23.49 17.95 -17.82
N ASN A 132 23.63 16.64 -17.88
CA ASN A 132 24.89 15.94 -17.86
C ASN A 132 24.73 14.56 -18.51
N SER A 133 25.38 14.34 -19.65
CA SER A 133 25.30 13.10 -20.42
C SER A 133 25.83 11.87 -19.71
N GLY A 134 26.62 12.04 -18.63
CA GLY A 134 27.15 10.97 -17.80
C GLY A 134 26.17 10.50 -16.71
N LEU A 135 25.00 11.13 -16.56
CA LEU A 135 24.00 10.72 -15.58
C LEU A 135 23.36 9.39 -15.98
N LEU A 136 23.21 8.53 -15.00
CA LEU A 136 22.55 7.24 -15.09
C LEU A 136 21.21 7.32 -14.36
N CYS A 137 20.14 6.95 -15.04
CA CYS A 137 18.80 6.83 -14.49
C CYS A 137 18.34 5.39 -14.61
N VAL A 138 17.88 4.80 -13.53
CA VAL A 138 17.46 3.39 -13.50
C VAL A 138 16.15 3.28 -12.75
N ALA A 139 15.11 2.76 -13.41
CA ALA A 139 13.87 2.41 -12.73
C ALA A 139 14.07 1.21 -11.79
N CYS A 140 13.66 1.37 -10.57
CA CYS A 140 13.81 0.41 -9.47
C CYS A 140 12.49 -0.30 -9.13
N GLY A 141 12.34 -0.73 -7.89
CA GLY A 141 11.10 -1.30 -7.37
C GLY A 141 10.62 -2.55 -8.13
N SER A 142 9.32 -2.63 -8.35
CA SER A 142 8.67 -3.75 -9.06
C SER A 142 9.08 -3.83 -10.54
N TYR A 143 9.37 -2.71 -11.17
CA TYR A 143 9.90 -2.66 -12.53
C TYR A 143 11.21 -3.44 -12.67
N ARG A 144 12.21 -3.14 -11.82
CA ARG A 144 13.51 -3.84 -11.86
C ARG A 144 13.40 -5.34 -11.57
N ARG A 145 12.41 -5.75 -10.75
CA ARG A 145 12.16 -7.16 -10.46
C ARG A 145 11.42 -7.91 -11.58
N GLY A 146 11.16 -7.29 -12.72
CA GLY A 146 10.55 -7.94 -13.89
C GLY A 146 9.04 -8.15 -13.80
N LYS A 147 8.32 -7.41 -12.95
CA LYS A 147 6.85 -7.49 -12.89
C LYS A 147 6.21 -6.98 -14.19
N ALA A 148 5.13 -7.62 -14.63
CA ALA A 148 4.37 -7.22 -15.83
C ALA A 148 3.63 -5.90 -15.64
N THR A 149 3.29 -5.55 -14.39
CA THR A 149 2.66 -4.27 -14.03
C THR A 149 3.34 -3.65 -12.82
N CYS A 150 3.36 -2.32 -12.77
CA CYS A 150 3.94 -1.52 -11.70
C CYS A 150 2.88 -0.64 -11.06
N GLY A 151 2.93 -0.45 -9.74
CA GLY A 151 2.07 0.49 -9.01
C GLY A 151 2.66 1.90 -8.95
N ASP A 152 3.98 1.97 -9.05
CA ASP A 152 4.79 3.19 -8.99
C ASP A 152 6.06 3.00 -9.83
N VAL A 153 6.80 4.08 -10.06
CA VAL A 153 8.11 4.06 -10.74
C VAL A 153 9.12 4.84 -9.92
N ASP A 154 9.96 4.12 -9.19
CA ASP A 154 11.11 4.71 -8.48
C ASP A 154 12.28 4.84 -9.45
N VAL A 155 12.70 6.06 -9.75
CA VAL A 155 13.85 6.30 -10.60
C VAL A 155 15.06 6.74 -9.79
N LEU A 156 16.07 5.90 -9.73
CA LEU A 156 17.36 6.22 -9.13
C LEU A 156 18.21 7.00 -10.11
N ILE A 157 18.73 8.16 -9.70
CA ILE A 157 19.61 9.00 -10.51
C ILE A 157 20.98 9.06 -9.86
N THR A 158 22.02 8.76 -10.62
CA THR A 158 23.40 8.77 -10.14
C THR A 158 24.37 9.18 -11.25
N HIS A 159 25.63 9.37 -10.88
CA HIS A 159 26.73 9.60 -11.83
C HIS A 159 27.94 8.74 -11.39
N PRO A 160 28.70 8.14 -12.34
CA PRO A 160 29.84 7.26 -12.02
C PRO A 160 30.93 7.91 -11.18
N ASP A 161 31.09 9.23 -11.24
CA ASP A 161 32.07 9.97 -10.42
C ASP A 161 31.65 10.17 -8.96
N GLY A 162 30.43 9.78 -8.58
CA GLY A 162 29.89 9.92 -7.23
C GLY A 162 29.59 11.36 -6.78
N ARG A 163 29.67 12.34 -7.69
CA ARG A 163 29.57 13.78 -7.37
C ARG A 163 28.59 14.53 -8.26
N SER A 164 28.65 14.34 -9.58
CA SER A 164 27.95 15.16 -10.57
C SER A 164 26.43 15.00 -10.60
N HIS A 165 25.87 14.08 -9.83
CA HIS A 165 24.44 13.96 -9.61
C HIS A 165 23.91 14.93 -8.53
N ARG A 166 24.79 15.56 -7.76
CA ARG A 166 24.39 16.46 -6.67
C ARG A 166 23.83 17.76 -7.19
N GLY A 167 22.74 18.24 -6.59
CA GLY A 167 22.14 19.53 -6.90
C GLY A 167 21.37 19.60 -8.21
N ILE A 168 21.24 18.50 -8.98
CA ILE A 168 20.48 18.49 -10.22
C ILE A 168 18.98 18.26 -10.01
N PHE A 169 18.58 17.75 -8.86
CA PHE A 169 17.22 17.26 -8.62
C PHE A 169 16.16 18.33 -8.84
N SER A 170 16.31 19.51 -8.23
CA SER A 170 15.35 20.62 -8.42
C SER A 170 15.28 21.08 -9.88
N ARG A 171 16.43 21.19 -10.55
CA ARG A 171 16.50 21.59 -11.96
C ARG A 171 15.84 20.57 -12.89
N LEU A 172 15.99 19.27 -12.57
CA LEU A 172 15.34 18.20 -13.32
C LEU A 172 13.82 18.24 -13.14
N LEU A 173 13.35 18.42 -11.90
CA LEU A 173 11.91 18.57 -11.63
C LEU A 173 11.33 19.79 -12.38
N ASP A 174 12.02 20.92 -12.38
CA ASP A 174 11.59 22.12 -13.10
C ASP A 174 11.52 21.88 -14.62
N SER A 175 12.49 21.17 -15.19
CA SER A 175 12.48 20.79 -16.61
C SER A 175 11.28 19.90 -16.94
N LEU A 176 11.04 18.85 -16.14
CA LEU A 176 9.93 17.93 -16.35
C LEU A 176 8.55 18.61 -16.15
N ARG A 177 8.45 19.61 -15.26
CA ARG A 177 7.25 20.45 -15.13
C ARG A 177 7.03 21.34 -16.33
N GLN A 178 8.09 21.97 -16.85
CA GLN A 178 8.01 22.83 -18.04
C GLN A 178 7.59 22.05 -19.28
N GLU A 179 8.01 20.80 -19.38
CA GLU A 179 7.59 19.88 -20.46
C GLU A 179 6.16 19.36 -20.28
N GLY A 180 5.50 19.67 -19.14
CA GLY A 180 4.16 19.17 -18.82
C GLY A 180 4.13 17.69 -18.41
N PHE A 181 5.29 17.10 -18.13
CA PHE A 181 5.38 15.70 -17.72
C PHE A 181 5.00 15.51 -16.24
N LEU A 182 5.43 16.42 -15.36
CA LEU A 182 5.01 16.45 -13.96
C LEU A 182 3.84 17.41 -13.79
N THR A 183 2.80 16.96 -13.11
CA THR A 183 1.56 17.71 -12.87
C THR A 183 1.41 18.16 -11.42
N ASP A 184 1.81 17.33 -10.48
CA ASP A 184 1.66 17.57 -9.04
C ASP A 184 2.87 17.05 -8.26
N ASP A 185 3.16 17.64 -7.11
CA ASP A 185 4.17 17.16 -6.16
C ASP A 185 3.50 16.56 -4.93
N LEU A 186 3.84 15.31 -4.61
CA LEU A 186 3.29 14.60 -3.43
C LEU A 186 4.12 14.83 -2.17
N VAL A 187 5.37 15.25 -2.32
CA VAL A 187 6.30 15.55 -1.22
C VAL A 187 6.98 16.87 -1.52
N SER A 188 6.83 17.80 -0.64
CA SER A 188 7.53 19.11 -0.66
C SER A 188 8.64 19.12 0.38
#